data_4d619b9efe7e6aef0e6558d93c23b330
#
_entry.id   4d619b9efe7e6aef0e6558d93c23b330
#
_cell.length_a   1.000
_cell.length_b   1.000
_cell.length_c   1.000
_cell.angle_alpha   90.00
_cell.angle_beta   90.00
_cell.angle_gamma   90.00
#
_symmetry.space_group_name_H-M   'P 1'
#
loop_
_entity.id
_entity.type
_entity.pdbx_description
1 polymer ?
#
loop_
_entity_poly.entity_id
_entity_poly.type
_entity_poly.pdbx_seq_one_letter_code
_entity_poly.pdbx_strand_id
1 'polypeptide(L)'
;QLDPRLGELFDLEELSKALRLERDELYKYSGVSTMQNRYLLKSKTFDALETPQYFWMRVAMGMSLTEKNPTEYAKKFYDKMSKLEYLSAGSTNIGAGTTRPSLSNCFLMQIEDDMAHIGKTVSDVLMLSKATGGIGLAVTKLRANGSVLQSNNTVSSGPVPFLHIRQ
;
A
#
# COMPACT_ATOMS: atom_id res chain seq x y z
N GLN A 1 -12.72 -6.65 -3.91
CA GLN A 1 -12.85 -7.98 -4.53
C GLN A 1 -11.59 -8.77 -4.23
N LEU A 2 -11.73 -10.05 -3.81
CA LEU A 2 -10.61 -10.96 -3.57
C LEU A 2 -9.92 -11.36 -4.88
N ASP A 3 -8.62 -11.66 -4.80
CA ASP A 3 -7.85 -12.21 -5.91
C ASP A 3 -8.32 -13.66 -6.15
N PRO A 4 -8.73 -14.04 -7.37
CA PRO A 4 -9.19 -15.40 -7.69
C PRO A 4 -8.17 -16.48 -7.35
N ARG A 5 -6.88 -16.17 -7.49
CA ARG A 5 -5.79 -17.10 -7.19
C ARG A 5 -5.77 -17.60 -5.73
N LEU A 6 -6.42 -16.86 -4.81
CA LEU A 6 -6.55 -17.33 -3.42
C LEU A 6 -7.36 -18.64 -3.30
N GLY A 7 -8.32 -18.86 -4.20
CA GLY A 7 -9.07 -20.11 -4.25
C GLY A 7 -8.40 -21.21 -5.06
N GLU A 8 -7.45 -20.86 -5.94
CA GLU A 8 -6.84 -21.78 -6.89
C GLU A 8 -5.51 -22.36 -6.39
N LEU A 9 -4.69 -21.55 -5.71
CA LEU A 9 -3.31 -21.89 -5.35
C LEU A 9 -3.14 -22.40 -3.92
N PHE A 10 -4.15 -22.27 -3.07
CA PHE A 10 -4.04 -22.59 -1.66
C PHE A 10 -4.93 -23.75 -1.25
N ASP A 11 -4.43 -24.59 -0.34
CA ASP A 11 -5.27 -25.56 0.36
C ASP A 11 -6.07 -24.83 1.46
N LEU A 12 -7.31 -24.46 1.12
CA LEU A 12 -8.19 -23.71 2.01
C LEU A 12 -8.60 -24.50 3.25
N GLU A 13 -8.67 -25.84 3.16
CA GLU A 13 -8.99 -26.69 4.30
C GLU A 13 -7.84 -26.68 5.31
N GLU A 14 -6.60 -26.79 4.83
CA GLU A 14 -5.41 -26.70 5.66
C GLU A 14 -5.27 -25.32 6.32
N LEU A 15 -5.50 -24.23 5.57
CA LEU A 15 -5.47 -22.88 6.10
C LEU A 15 -6.57 -22.62 7.13
N SER A 16 -7.77 -23.17 6.92
CA SER A 16 -8.87 -23.09 7.89
C SER A 16 -8.50 -23.72 9.24
N LYS A 17 -7.83 -24.86 9.23
CA LYS A 17 -7.33 -25.53 10.44
C LYS A 17 -6.23 -24.75 11.15
N ALA A 18 -5.52 -23.87 10.42
CA ALA A 18 -4.46 -23.03 10.98
C ALA A 18 -4.99 -21.77 11.67
N LEU A 19 -6.25 -21.38 11.45
CA LEU A 19 -6.84 -20.21 12.10
C LEU A 19 -6.91 -20.37 13.62
N ARG A 20 -6.64 -19.28 14.33
CA ARG A 20 -6.61 -19.18 15.80
C ARG A 20 -7.48 -18.00 16.24
N LEU A 21 -8.78 -18.21 16.31
CA LEU A 21 -9.76 -17.15 16.61
C LEU A 21 -9.55 -16.54 18.01
N GLU A 22 -9.03 -17.32 18.94
CA GLU A 22 -8.67 -16.87 20.29
C GLU A 22 -7.64 -15.71 20.29
N ARG A 23 -6.89 -15.54 19.21
CA ARG A 23 -5.93 -14.41 19.08
C ARG A 23 -6.62 -13.04 18.90
N ASP A 24 -7.92 -13.02 18.65
CA ASP A 24 -8.69 -11.77 18.63
C ASP A 24 -8.69 -11.09 20.02
N GLU A 25 -8.49 -11.84 21.10
CA GLU A 25 -8.36 -11.32 22.46
C GLU A 25 -7.07 -10.50 22.69
N LEU A 26 -6.07 -10.61 21.79
CA LEU A 26 -4.85 -9.79 21.86
C LEU A 26 -5.12 -8.32 21.55
N TYR A 27 -6.25 -8.00 20.91
CA TYR A 27 -6.57 -6.63 20.54
C TYR A 27 -7.20 -5.84 21.68
N LYS A 28 -6.71 -4.62 21.88
CA LYS A 28 -7.40 -3.63 22.68
C LYS A 28 -8.43 -2.90 21.81
N TYR A 29 -9.35 -2.20 22.43
CA TYR A 29 -10.41 -1.44 21.74
C TYR A 29 -9.89 -0.57 20.59
N SER A 30 -8.80 0.18 20.80
CA SER A 30 -8.20 1.03 19.77
C SER A 30 -7.69 0.23 18.56
N GLY A 31 -7.13 -0.97 18.80
CA GLY A 31 -6.67 -1.88 17.75
C GLY A 31 -7.83 -2.39 16.90
N VAL A 32 -8.88 -2.90 17.53
CA VAL A 32 -10.09 -3.38 16.84
C VAL A 32 -10.74 -2.24 16.03
N SER A 33 -10.90 -1.07 16.64
CA SER A 33 -11.46 0.11 15.98
C SER A 33 -10.63 0.53 14.75
N THR A 34 -9.31 0.50 14.85
CA THR A 34 -8.42 0.82 13.73
C THR A 34 -8.54 -0.23 12.62
N MET A 35 -8.55 -1.51 12.95
CA MET A 35 -8.75 -2.58 11.96
C MET A 35 -10.08 -2.43 11.24
N GLN A 36 -11.16 -2.27 11.98
CA GLN A 36 -12.51 -2.11 11.42
C GLN A 36 -12.63 -0.89 10.52
N ASN A 37 -12.03 0.23 10.91
CA ASN A 37 -12.17 1.48 10.16
C ASN A 37 -11.26 1.54 8.93
N ARG A 38 -10.06 0.93 8.97
CA ARG A 38 -9.02 1.14 7.96
C ARG A 38 -8.67 -0.09 7.12
N TYR A 39 -8.70 -1.31 7.70
CA TYR A 39 -8.02 -2.46 7.09
C TYR A 39 -8.95 -3.57 6.64
N LEU A 40 -10.01 -3.86 7.40
CA LEU A 40 -10.94 -4.94 7.03
C LEU A 40 -11.65 -4.63 5.71
N LEU A 41 -11.79 -5.64 4.87
CA LEU A 41 -12.60 -5.54 3.67
C LEU A 41 -14.05 -5.22 4.03
N LYS A 42 -14.67 -4.35 3.26
CA LYS A 42 -16.03 -3.86 3.49
C LYS A 42 -16.92 -4.12 2.28
N SER A 43 -18.21 -4.28 2.57
CA SER A 43 -19.27 -4.31 1.59
C SER A 43 -19.48 -2.93 0.94
N LYS A 44 -20.38 -2.83 -0.03
CA LYS A 44 -20.82 -1.54 -0.58
C LYS A 44 -21.57 -0.68 0.44
N THR A 45 -22.10 -1.30 1.50
CA THR A 45 -22.78 -0.65 2.64
C THR A 45 -21.86 -0.36 3.82
N PHE A 46 -20.52 -0.54 3.61
CA PHE A 46 -19.47 -0.33 4.61
C PHE A 46 -19.47 -1.32 5.78
N ASP A 47 -20.21 -2.43 5.68
CA ASP A 47 -20.14 -3.50 6.68
C ASP A 47 -18.87 -4.32 6.50
N ALA A 48 -18.24 -4.73 7.60
CA ALA A 48 -17.06 -5.57 7.57
C ALA A 48 -17.39 -6.96 7.00
N LEU A 49 -16.60 -7.43 6.04
CA LEU A 49 -16.75 -8.74 5.38
C LEU A 49 -15.82 -9.79 5.95
N GLU A 50 -14.89 -9.42 6.81
CA GLU A 50 -13.92 -10.32 7.43
C GLU A 50 -13.71 -9.93 8.90
N THR A 51 -13.30 -10.91 9.72
CA THR A 51 -12.85 -10.71 11.08
C THR A 51 -11.32 -10.58 11.13
N PRO A 52 -10.70 -10.16 12.25
CA PRO A 52 -9.26 -9.95 12.31
C PRO A 52 -8.44 -11.18 11.91
N GLN A 53 -8.83 -12.39 12.29
CA GLN A 53 -8.06 -13.58 11.92
C GLN A 53 -8.19 -13.94 10.44
N TYR A 54 -9.36 -13.74 9.83
CA TYR A 54 -9.53 -13.91 8.37
C TYR A 54 -8.79 -12.82 7.59
N PHE A 55 -8.76 -11.58 8.11
CA PHE A 55 -7.95 -10.52 7.55
C PHE A 55 -6.46 -10.90 7.51
N TRP A 56 -5.89 -11.38 8.62
CA TRP A 56 -4.49 -11.80 8.64
C TRP A 56 -4.21 -12.96 7.70
N MET A 57 -5.14 -13.92 7.62
CA MET A 57 -5.01 -15.03 6.68
C MET A 57 -5.04 -14.53 5.23
N ARG A 58 -5.96 -13.64 4.87
CA ARG A 58 -6.00 -13.03 3.53
C ARG A 58 -4.69 -12.30 3.18
N VAL A 59 -4.16 -11.52 4.11
CA VAL A 59 -2.89 -10.79 3.90
C VAL A 59 -1.75 -11.79 3.71
N ALA A 60 -1.68 -12.81 4.54
CA ALA A 60 -0.66 -13.87 4.45
C ALA A 60 -0.72 -14.62 3.12
N MET A 61 -1.92 -14.99 2.67
CA MET A 61 -2.11 -15.61 1.35
C MET A 61 -1.67 -14.67 0.23
N GLY A 62 -2.08 -13.39 0.28
CA GLY A 62 -1.72 -12.40 -0.73
C GLY A 62 -0.21 -12.17 -0.84
N MET A 63 0.52 -12.26 0.27
CA MET A 63 1.99 -12.17 0.28
C MET A 63 2.67 -13.45 -0.20
N SER A 64 1.98 -14.58 -0.18
CA SER A 64 2.53 -15.89 -0.53
C SER A 64 2.24 -16.35 -1.96
N LEU A 65 1.55 -15.53 -2.78
CA LEU A 65 1.10 -15.91 -4.13
C LEU A 65 2.22 -16.36 -5.08
N THR A 66 3.45 -15.90 -4.87
CA THR A 66 4.60 -16.19 -5.72
C THR A 66 5.59 -17.17 -5.09
N GLU A 67 5.28 -17.69 -3.91
CA GLU A 67 6.13 -18.64 -3.22
C GLU A 67 6.02 -20.05 -3.81
N LYS A 68 7.08 -20.87 -3.64
CA LYS A 68 7.07 -22.26 -4.14
C LYS A 68 5.99 -23.12 -3.48
N ASN A 69 5.75 -22.91 -2.17
CA ASN A 69 4.75 -23.60 -1.39
C ASN A 69 3.81 -22.56 -0.77
N PRO A 70 2.85 -21.99 -1.53
CA PRO A 70 2.04 -20.87 -1.08
C PRO A 70 1.33 -21.11 0.25
N THR A 71 0.71 -22.29 0.42
CA THR A 71 -0.01 -22.67 1.64
C THR A 71 0.90 -22.69 2.87
N GLU A 72 2.10 -23.25 2.76
CA GLU A 72 3.04 -23.31 3.87
C GLU A 72 3.53 -21.90 4.28
N TYR A 73 3.86 -21.06 3.31
CA TYR A 73 4.29 -19.68 3.58
C TYR A 73 3.14 -18.83 4.14
N ALA A 74 1.92 -19.02 3.66
CA ALA A 74 0.75 -18.34 4.22
C ALA A 74 0.56 -18.68 5.71
N LYS A 75 0.71 -19.94 6.11
CA LYS A 75 0.66 -20.33 7.52
C LYS A 75 1.76 -19.66 8.35
N LYS A 76 2.99 -19.59 7.82
CA LYS A 76 4.13 -18.95 8.52
C LYS A 76 3.88 -17.44 8.69
N PHE A 77 3.45 -16.74 7.66
CA PHE A 77 3.14 -15.31 7.74
C PHE A 77 1.94 -15.04 8.64
N TYR A 78 0.87 -15.83 8.50
CA TYR A 78 -0.28 -15.74 9.38
C TYR A 78 0.11 -15.91 10.86
N ASP A 79 0.90 -16.91 11.18
CA ASP A 79 1.31 -17.16 12.57
C ASP A 79 2.03 -15.96 13.18
N LYS A 80 2.92 -15.31 12.45
CA LYS A 80 3.65 -14.13 12.90
C LYS A 80 2.76 -12.89 13.03
N MET A 81 1.92 -12.63 12.01
CA MET A 81 1.07 -11.44 12.00
C MET A 81 -0.08 -11.53 13.00
N SER A 82 -0.72 -12.69 13.11
CA SER A 82 -1.84 -12.89 14.03
C SER A 82 -1.45 -12.87 15.50
N LYS A 83 -0.19 -13.16 15.83
CA LYS A 83 0.41 -12.96 17.16
C LYS A 83 0.88 -11.53 17.42
N LEU A 84 0.78 -10.63 16.45
CA LEU A 84 1.31 -9.27 16.50
C LEU A 84 2.84 -9.20 16.67
N GLU A 85 3.57 -10.27 16.33
CA GLU A 85 5.03 -10.31 16.32
C GLU A 85 5.61 -9.54 15.12
N TYR A 86 4.84 -9.42 14.04
CA TYR A 86 5.18 -8.69 12.83
C TYR A 86 3.93 -8.01 12.25
N LEU A 87 4.09 -6.78 11.79
CA LEU A 87 3.05 -6.03 11.08
C LEU A 87 3.58 -5.57 9.73
N SER A 88 2.87 -5.91 8.67
CA SER A 88 3.18 -5.40 7.34
C SER A 88 2.75 -3.94 7.17
N ALA A 89 3.22 -3.30 6.10
CA ALA A 89 2.85 -1.92 5.80
C ALA A 89 1.33 -1.76 5.58
N GLY A 90 0.80 -0.56 5.86
CA GLY A 90 -0.63 -0.29 5.77
C GLY A 90 -1.22 -0.57 4.39
N SER A 91 -0.54 -0.20 3.30
CA SER A 91 -0.97 -0.50 1.93
C SER A 91 -1.01 -2.01 1.65
N THR A 92 -0.01 -2.77 2.16
CA THR A 92 0.01 -4.23 2.07
C THR A 92 -1.17 -4.84 2.81
N ASN A 93 -1.46 -4.37 4.03
CA ASN A 93 -2.60 -4.83 4.81
C ASN A 93 -3.94 -4.61 4.10
N ILE A 94 -4.09 -3.49 3.40
CA ILE A 94 -5.31 -3.18 2.63
C ILE A 94 -5.37 -4.01 1.35
N GLY A 95 -4.26 -4.08 0.59
CA GLY A 95 -4.26 -4.58 -0.78
C GLY A 95 -3.92 -6.05 -0.96
N ALA A 96 -3.16 -6.68 -0.04
CA ALA A 96 -2.75 -8.07 -0.21
C ALA A 96 -3.96 -9.02 -0.27
N GLY A 97 -3.93 -9.95 -1.20
CA GLY A 97 -5.03 -10.89 -1.44
C GLY A 97 -6.25 -10.27 -2.11
N THR A 98 -6.14 -9.07 -2.67
CA THR A 98 -7.21 -8.43 -3.46
C THR A 98 -6.82 -8.31 -4.92
N THR A 99 -7.79 -8.00 -5.78
CA THR A 99 -7.58 -7.75 -7.22
C THR A 99 -6.78 -6.47 -7.51
N ARG A 100 -6.47 -5.66 -6.49
CA ARG A 100 -5.68 -4.43 -6.59
C ARG A 100 -4.59 -4.42 -5.51
N PRO A 101 -3.62 -5.34 -5.59
CA PRO A 101 -2.57 -5.42 -4.60
C PRO A 101 -1.67 -4.18 -4.69
N SER A 102 -1.41 -3.54 -3.55
CA SER A 102 -0.37 -2.53 -3.39
C SER A 102 0.56 -3.01 -2.29
N LEU A 103 1.63 -3.69 -2.67
CA LEU A 103 2.57 -4.29 -1.72
C LEU A 103 3.74 -3.36 -1.38
N SER A 104 3.78 -2.17 -1.99
CA SER A 104 4.74 -1.11 -1.70
C SER A 104 4.02 0.08 -1.07
N ASN A 105 4.62 0.66 -0.02
CA ASN A 105 3.98 1.72 0.78
C ASN A 105 4.60 3.10 0.54
N CYS A 106 5.89 3.15 0.16
CA CYS A 106 6.63 4.39 -0.01
C CYS A 106 7.38 4.39 -1.34
N PHE A 107 7.30 5.53 -2.04
CA PHE A 107 7.97 5.76 -3.32
C PHE A 107 8.82 7.00 -3.22
N LEU A 108 10.06 6.91 -3.70
CA LEU A 108 10.97 8.05 -3.79
C LEU A 108 11.15 8.41 -5.25
N MET A 109 11.00 9.69 -5.57
CA MET A 109 11.13 10.23 -6.92
C MET A 109 12.02 11.45 -6.89
N GLN A 110 12.71 11.73 -8.00
CA GLN A 110 13.48 12.92 -8.21
C GLN A 110 12.98 13.65 -9.46
N ILE A 111 12.82 14.97 -9.39
CA ILE A 111 12.45 15.80 -10.54
C ILE A 111 13.73 16.30 -11.20
N GLU A 112 13.83 16.12 -12.51
CA GLU A 112 14.86 16.77 -13.34
C GLU A 112 14.37 18.16 -13.74
N ASP A 113 15.33 19.06 -14.05
CA ASP A 113 15.07 20.45 -14.42
C ASP A 113 14.64 20.58 -15.90
N ASP A 114 13.57 19.85 -16.25
CA ASP A 114 12.97 19.78 -17.57
C ASP A 114 11.44 19.77 -17.46
N MET A 115 10.75 20.57 -18.26
CA MET A 115 9.31 20.74 -18.18
C MET A 115 8.53 19.45 -18.48
N ALA A 116 9.00 18.65 -19.43
CA ALA A 116 8.36 17.38 -19.76
C ALA A 116 8.49 16.39 -18.59
N HIS A 117 9.65 16.35 -17.93
CA HIS A 117 9.87 15.52 -16.75
C HIS A 117 9.06 16.00 -15.54
N ILE A 118 8.95 17.33 -15.35
CA ILE A 118 8.09 17.90 -14.30
C ILE A 118 6.64 17.47 -14.51
N GLY A 119 6.11 17.61 -15.72
CA GLY A 119 4.74 17.20 -16.05
C GLY A 119 4.49 15.69 -15.85
N LYS A 120 5.44 14.86 -16.31
CA LYS A 120 5.40 13.42 -16.09
C LYS A 120 5.38 13.08 -14.58
N THR A 121 6.25 13.72 -13.81
CA THR A 121 6.34 13.46 -12.36
C THR A 121 5.02 13.80 -11.65
N VAL A 122 4.36 14.90 -12.02
CA VAL A 122 3.03 15.23 -11.46
C VAL A 122 2.02 14.12 -11.76
N SER A 123 1.97 13.63 -12.99
CA SER A 123 1.11 12.50 -13.37
C SER A 123 1.41 11.24 -12.57
N ASP A 124 2.69 10.87 -12.47
CA ASP A 124 3.13 9.68 -11.73
C ASP A 124 2.76 9.78 -10.23
N VAL A 125 2.95 10.97 -9.62
CA VAL A 125 2.55 11.24 -8.23
C VAL A 125 1.04 11.02 -8.03
N LEU A 126 0.19 11.52 -8.93
CA LEU A 126 -1.26 11.33 -8.83
C LEU A 126 -1.64 9.84 -8.93
N MET A 127 -1.01 9.11 -9.83
CA MET A 127 -1.27 7.67 -10.00
C MET A 127 -0.82 6.85 -8.80
N LEU A 128 0.36 7.14 -8.24
CA LEU A 128 0.88 6.47 -7.05
C LEU A 128 0.06 6.83 -5.80
N SER A 129 -0.36 8.08 -5.64
CA SER A 129 -1.26 8.50 -4.55
C SER A 129 -2.60 7.77 -4.61
N LYS A 130 -3.16 7.60 -5.80
CA LYS A 130 -4.38 6.82 -6.00
C LYS A 130 -4.21 5.36 -5.57
N ALA A 131 -3.00 4.80 -5.69
CA ALA A 131 -2.66 3.45 -5.24
C ALA A 131 -2.32 3.37 -3.73
N THR A 132 -2.63 4.43 -2.95
CA THR A 132 -2.37 4.52 -1.50
C THR A 132 -0.90 4.57 -1.11
N GLY A 133 0.00 4.94 -2.02
CA GLY A 133 1.43 5.09 -1.75
C GLY A 133 1.79 6.44 -1.11
N GLY A 134 2.65 6.44 -0.11
CA GLY A 134 3.34 7.65 0.36
C GLY A 134 4.44 8.04 -0.63
N ILE A 135 4.60 9.33 -0.94
CA ILE A 135 5.57 9.79 -1.94
C ILE A 135 6.50 10.83 -1.36
N GLY A 136 7.80 10.54 -1.41
CA GLY A 136 8.88 11.50 -1.20
C GLY A 136 9.40 12.03 -2.53
N LEU A 137 9.41 13.35 -2.70
CA LEU A 137 9.86 13.99 -3.93
C LEU A 137 11.07 14.86 -3.69
N ALA A 138 12.20 14.53 -4.32
CA ALA A 138 13.39 15.35 -4.32
C ALA A 138 13.33 16.41 -5.44
N VAL A 139 13.45 17.67 -5.06
CA VAL A 139 13.38 18.83 -5.96
C VAL A 139 14.73 19.54 -6.12
N THR A 140 15.80 18.91 -5.63
CA THR A 140 17.14 19.52 -5.53
C THR A 140 17.79 19.83 -6.86
N LYS A 141 17.34 19.19 -7.95
CA LYS A 141 17.83 19.46 -9.29
C LYS A 141 17.14 20.61 -10.01
N LEU A 142 15.98 21.06 -9.49
CA LEU A 142 15.31 22.21 -10.07
C LEU A 142 16.11 23.48 -9.84
N ARG A 143 16.22 24.32 -10.87
CA ARG A 143 16.92 25.60 -10.79
C ARG A 143 16.27 26.53 -9.77
N ALA A 144 17.09 27.36 -9.16
CA ALA A 144 16.65 28.32 -8.16
C ALA A 144 15.77 29.43 -8.75
N ASN A 145 15.00 30.09 -7.87
CA ASN A 145 14.33 31.34 -8.23
C ASN A 145 15.35 32.40 -8.69
N GLY A 146 15.03 33.12 -9.75
CA GLY A 146 15.91 34.14 -10.36
C GLY A 146 16.94 33.60 -11.35
N SER A 147 17.04 32.28 -11.54
CA SER A 147 17.89 31.68 -12.58
C SER A 147 17.41 32.08 -13.98
N VAL A 148 18.32 32.47 -14.88
CA VAL A 148 17.97 32.88 -16.24
C VAL A 148 17.49 31.70 -17.07
N LEU A 149 16.35 31.86 -17.73
CA LEU A 149 15.79 30.91 -18.70
C LEU A 149 16.27 31.34 -20.11
N GLN A 150 17.21 30.57 -20.66
CA GLN A 150 17.80 30.87 -21.98
C GLN A 150 16.81 30.79 -23.13
N SER A 151 15.70 30.03 -22.95
CA SER A 151 14.71 29.82 -24.01
C SER A 151 13.83 31.03 -24.33
N ASN A 152 13.63 31.94 -23.38
CA ASN A 152 12.71 33.08 -23.50
C ASN A 152 13.13 34.36 -22.81
N ASN A 153 14.41 34.48 -22.43
CA ASN A 153 14.98 35.64 -21.74
C ASN A 153 14.21 36.12 -20.49
N THR A 154 13.60 35.16 -19.77
CA THR A 154 12.92 35.40 -18.49
C THR A 154 13.68 34.75 -17.34
N VAL A 155 13.19 34.89 -16.13
CA VAL A 155 13.77 34.30 -14.92
C VAL A 155 12.86 33.20 -14.38
N SER A 156 13.47 32.16 -13.81
CA SER A 156 12.75 31.06 -13.16
C SER A 156 12.07 31.55 -11.88
N SER A 157 10.87 31.10 -11.63
CA SER A 157 10.15 31.22 -10.34
C SER A 157 10.61 30.23 -9.29
N GLY A 158 11.54 29.32 -9.62
CA GLY A 158 12.05 28.30 -8.74
C GLY A 158 11.11 27.09 -8.55
N PRO A 159 11.39 26.19 -7.60
CA PRO A 159 10.64 24.95 -7.41
C PRO A 159 9.25 25.14 -6.76
N VAL A 160 9.04 26.23 -6.01
CA VAL A 160 7.83 26.41 -5.18
C VAL A 160 6.53 26.35 -5.97
N PRO A 161 6.36 27.02 -7.13
CA PRO A 161 5.14 26.93 -7.91
C PRO A 161 4.77 25.50 -8.33
N PHE A 162 5.77 24.67 -8.66
CA PHE A 162 5.55 23.28 -9.03
C PHE A 162 5.11 22.41 -7.84
N LEU A 163 5.49 22.78 -6.62
CA LEU A 163 5.04 22.09 -5.40
C LEU A 163 3.58 22.39 -5.08
N HIS A 164 3.07 23.58 -5.42
CA HIS A 164 1.67 23.96 -5.21
C HIS A 164 0.69 23.25 -6.14
N ILE A 165 1.11 22.75 -7.29
CA ILE A 165 0.24 21.98 -8.21
C ILE A 165 -0.29 20.67 -7.56
N ARG A 166 0.27 20.27 -6.41
CA ARG A 166 -0.01 18.98 -5.73
C ARG A 166 -0.90 19.09 -4.48
N GLN A 167 -1.41 20.27 -4.17
CA GLN A 167 -2.34 20.46 -3.05
C GLN A 167 -3.78 20.18 -3.42
#